data_c476ff76ac705fa1d797c47830942ff9
#
_entry.id   c476ff76ac705fa1d797c47830942ff9
#
_cell.length_a   1.000
_cell.length_b   1.000
_cell.length_c   1.000
_cell.angle_alpha   90.00
_cell.angle_beta   90.00
_cell.angle_gamma   90.00
#
_symmetry.space_group_name_H-M   'P 1'
#
loop_
_entity.id
_entity.type
_entity.pdbx_description
1 polymer ?
#
loop_
_entity_poly.entity_id
_entity_poly.type
_entity_poly.pdbx_seq_one_letter_code
_entity_poly.pdbx_strand_id
1 'polypeptide(L)'
;YNWSAYGWSVIFDPKPSDLRIGDIVNWYAGGVLTPQIYGHTGVISGVSNGGQAFTTYEQNSERGRVVAKYNRTFDITKIRSIVRKNK
;
A
#
# COMPACT_ATOMS: atom_id res chain seq x y z
N TYR A 1 -0.21 5.01 -17.15
CA TYR A 1 0.53 3.77 -17.30
C TYR A 1 -0.43 2.58 -17.29
N ASN A 2 -0.33 1.73 -18.28
CA ASN A 2 -1.25 0.59 -18.43
C ASN A 2 -0.65 -0.67 -17.77
N TRP A 3 -0.96 -0.87 -16.49
CA TRP A 3 -0.45 -2.00 -15.75
C TRP A 3 -0.90 -3.36 -16.29
N SER A 4 -2.13 -3.43 -16.80
CA SER A 4 -2.69 -4.71 -17.28
C SER A 4 -1.92 -5.25 -18.49
N ALA A 5 -1.34 -4.38 -19.32
CA ALA A 5 -0.55 -4.79 -20.48
C ALA A 5 0.73 -5.53 -20.06
N TYR A 6 1.16 -5.39 -18.81
CA TYR A 6 2.36 -6.03 -18.28
C TYR A 6 2.06 -7.13 -17.27
N GLY A 7 0.83 -7.61 -17.24
CA GLY A 7 0.45 -8.68 -16.33
C GLY A 7 0.19 -8.22 -14.90
N TRP A 8 -0.20 -6.97 -14.71
CA TRP A 8 -0.54 -6.41 -13.41
C TRP A 8 -2.01 -6.01 -13.37
N SER A 9 -2.61 -6.11 -12.21
CA SER A 9 -3.96 -5.61 -11.94
C SER A 9 -3.91 -4.44 -10.98
N VAL A 10 -4.76 -3.45 -11.21
CA VAL A 10 -4.88 -2.30 -10.32
C VAL A 10 -6.30 -2.29 -9.76
N ILE A 11 -6.41 -2.22 -8.44
CA ILE A 11 -7.69 -2.11 -7.74
C ILE A 11 -7.72 -0.73 -7.09
N PHE A 12 -8.64 0.13 -7.54
CA PHE A 12 -8.82 1.45 -6.98
C PHE A 12 -9.78 1.41 -5.80
N ASP A 13 -9.50 2.21 -4.78
CA ASP A 13 -10.32 2.30 -3.56
C ASP A 13 -10.65 0.91 -3.00
N PRO A 14 -9.62 0.10 -2.69
CA PRO A 14 -9.84 -1.27 -2.26
C PRO A 14 -10.55 -1.34 -0.92
N LYS A 15 -11.23 -2.45 -0.68
CA LYS A 15 -11.77 -2.81 0.63
C LYS A 15 -10.70 -3.56 1.43
N PRO A 16 -10.83 -3.65 2.76
CA PRO A 16 -9.88 -4.43 3.56
C PRO A 16 -9.70 -5.85 3.06
N SER A 17 -10.78 -6.50 2.65
CA SER A 17 -10.76 -7.88 2.14
C SER A 17 -10.00 -8.03 0.82
N ASP A 18 -9.70 -6.94 0.13
CA ASP A 18 -8.95 -6.97 -1.12
C ASP A 18 -7.45 -7.09 -0.92
N LEU A 19 -6.95 -6.79 0.29
CA LEU A 19 -5.51 -6.74 0.54
C LEU A 19 -4.90 -8.14 0.60
N ARG A 20 -3.77 -8.33 -0.07
CA ARG A 20 -3.02 -9.59 -0.08
C ARG A 20 -1.53 -9.34 0.07
N ILE A 21 -0.83 -10.31 0.63
CA ILE A 21 0.63 -10.28 0.73
C ILE A 21 1.23 -10.15 -0.68
N GLY A 22 2.18 -9.25 -0.83
CA GLY A 22 2.83 -8.97 -2.10
C GLY A 22 2.22 -7.84 -2.90
N ASP A 23 1.04 -7.35 -2.49
CA ASP A 23 0.42 -6.19 -3.14
C ASP A 23 1.24 -4.93 -2.89
N ILE A 24 1.32 -4.08 -3.91
CA ILE A 24 1.89 -2.74 -3.78
C ILE A 24 0.75 -1.80 -3.43
N VAL A 25 0.86 -1.14 -2.28
CA VAL A 25 -0.16 -0.22 -1.79
C VAL A 25 0.27 1.21 -2.11
N ASN A 26 -0.65 1.97 -2.68
CA ASN A 26 -0.48 3.41 -2.91
C ASN A 26 -1.49 4.16 -2.05
N TRP A 27 -1.01 5.09 -1.22
CA TRP A 27 -1.86 5.91 -0.37
C TRP A 27 -2.11 7.27 -1.00
N TYR A 28 -3.27 7.86 -0.66
CA TYR A 28 -3.56 9.22 -1.08
C TYR A 28 -2.61 10.22 -0.42
N ALA A 29 -2.23 11.25 -1.17
CA ALA A 29 -1.53 12.38 -0.61
C ALA A 29 -2.43 13.12 0.39
N GLY A 30 -1.82 13.74 1.40
CA GLY A 30 -2.56 14.49 2.41
C GLY A 30 -3.27 13.66 3.47
N GLY A 31 -3.04 12.32 3.47
CA GLY A 31 -3.59 11.44 4.50
C GLY A 31 -2.72 11.40 5.75
N VAL A 32 -3.05 10.45 6.65
CA VAL A 32 -2.33 10.30 7.91
C VAL A 32 -0.85 9.98 7.69
N LEU A 33 -0.54 9.14 6.69
CA LEU A 33 0.83 8.75 6.39
C LEU A 33 1.58 9.76 5.53
N THR A 34 0.86 10.53 4.74
CA THR A 34 1.43 11.44 3.76
C THR A 34 0.74 12.80 3.84
N PRO A 35 1.04 13.61 4.88
CA PRO A 35 0.41 14.93 5.02
C PRO A 35 0.86 15.91 3.93
N GLN A 36 1.86 15.54 3.13
CA GLN A 36 2.38 16.36 2.04
C GLN A 36 1.57 16.12 0.76
N ILE A 37 1.93 16.84 -0.30
CA ILE A 37 1.26 16.75 -1.60
C ILE A 37 1.58 15.44 -2.34
N TYR A 38 2.62 14.74 -1.95
CA TYR A 38 3.03 13.48 -2.59
C TYR A 38 2.38 12.30 -1.91
N GLY A 39 2.02 11.30 -2.70
CA GLY A 39 1.54 10.04 -2.17
C GLY A 39 2.67 9.21 -1.53
N HIS A 40 2.31 8.02 -1.10
CA HIS A 40 3.24 7.09 -0.47
C HIS A 40 2.99 5.68 -0.98
N THR A 41 4.00 4.83 -0.97
CA THR A 41 3.93 3.48 -1.52
C THR A 41 4.63 2.49 -0.58
N GLY A 42 4.05 1.31 -0.45
CA GLY A 42 4.63 0.21 0.31
C GLY A 42 4.22 -1.14 -0.27
N VAL A 43 4.87 -2.20 0.18
CA VAL A 43 4.56 -3.58 -0.23
C VAL A 43 4.01 -4.32 0.98
N ILE A 44 2.86 -4.97 0.83
CA ILE A 44 2.22 -5.72 1.93
C ILE A 44 3.03 -6.98 2.22
N SER A 45 3.45 -7.12 3.48
CA SER A 45 4.19 -8.30 3.96
C SER A 45 3.35 -9.21 4.84
N GLY A 46 2.22 -8.74 5.35
CA GLY A 46 1.32 -9.53 6.16
C GLY A 46 -0.05 -8.90 6.25
N VAL A 47 -1.08 -9.71 6.39
CA VAL A 47 -2.47 -9.26 6.49
C VAL A 47 -3.13 -9.99 7.65
N SER A 48 -3.88 -9.26 8.49
CA SER A 48 -4.63 -9.84 9.59
C SER A 48 -5.98 -9.13 9.73
N ASN A 49 -6.88 -9.72 10.52
CA ASN A 49 -8.23 -9.17 10.75
C ASN A 49 -8.97 -8.87 9.44
N GLY A 50 -8.88 -9.76 8.44
CA GLY A 50 -9.55 -9.54 7.17
C GLY A 50 -9.08 -8.30 6.43
N GLY A 51 -7.85 -7.86 6.65
CA GLY A 51 -7.27 -6.69 6.00
C GLY A 51 -7.41 -5.40 6.79
N GLN A 52 -8.08 -5.42 7.95
CA GLN A 52 -8.17 -4.24 8.81
C GLN A 52 -6.82 -3.86 9.41
N ALA A 53 -5.96 -4.84 9.59
CA ALA A 53 -4.58 -4.63 10.03
C ALA A 53 -3.65 -5.33 9.04
N PHE A 54 -2.54 -4.69 8.73
CA PHE A 54 -1.56 -5.24 7.80
C PHE A 54 -0.18 -4.67 8.10
N THR A 55 0.84 -5.34 7.58
CA THR A 55 2.22 -4.88 7.67
C THR A 55 2.76 -4.62 6.28
N THR A 56 3.65 -3.66 6.19
CA THR A 56 4.26 -3.27 4.91
C THR A 56 5.76 -3.10 5.05
N TYR A 57 6.47 -3.26 3.95
CA TYR A 57 7.82 -2.75 3.79
C TYR A 57 7.75 -1.44 3.02
N GLU A 58 8.33 -0.40 3.59
CA GLU A 58 8.29 0.96 3.03
C GLU A 58 9.67 1.58 3.10
N GLN A 59 10.01 2.37 2.10
CA GLN A 59 11.22 3.16 2.12
C GLN A 59 10.91 4.51 2.74
N ASN A 60 11.66 4.87 3.78
CA ASN A 60 11.49 6.11 4.49
C ASN A 60 12.68 7.03 4.24
N SER A 61 12.47 8.13 3.54
CA SER A 61 13.53 9.08 3.22
C SER A 61 14.04 9.83 4.44
N GLU A 62 13.22 9.99 5.47
CA GLU A 62 13.63 10.64 6.72
C GLU A 62 14.67 9.82 7.48
N ARG A 63 14.70 8.51 7.24
CA ARG A 63 15.66 7.60 7.85
C ARG A 63 16.80 7.25 6.91
N GLY A 64 17.12 8.12 5.94
CA GLY A 64 18.18 7.87 4.99
C GLY A 64 17.84 6.82 3.94
N ARG A 65 16.57 6.73 3.54
CA ARG A 65 16.08 5.78 2.54
C ARG A 65 16.25 4.31 2.94
N VAL A 66 16.14 4.04 4.23
CA VAL A 66 16.16 2.67 4.72
C VAL A 66 14.80 2.04 4.53
N VAL A 67 14.77 0.81 4.02
CA VAL A 67 13.54 0.02 3.96
C VAL A 67 13.26 -0.52 5.36
N ALA A 68 12.04 -0.29 5.85
CA ALA A 68 11.63 -0.75 7.16
C ALA A 68 10.23 -1.34 7.11
N LYS A 69 9.93 -2.19 8.07
CA LYS A 69 8.62 -2.82 8.21
C LYS A 69 7.76 -1.98 9.15
N TYR A 70 6.52 -1.74 8.73
CA TYR A 70 5.57 -0.93 9.48
C TYR A 70 4.28 -1.70 9.73
N ASN A 71 3.66 -1.44 10.87
CA ASN A 71 2.31 -1.90 11.18
C ASN A 71 1.34 -0.81 10.75
N ARG A 72 0.31 -1.19 9.98
CA ARG A 72 -0.68 -0.26 9.45
C ARG A 72 -2.09 -0.75 9.76
N THR A 73 -3.03 0.17 9.81
CA THR A 73 -4.46 -0.15 9.93
C THR A 73 -5.18 0.45 8.74
N PHE A 74 -6.19 -0.25 8.25
CA PHE A 74 -6.89 0.15 7.03
C PHE A 74 -7.72 1.42 7.24
N ASP A 75 -8.38 1.53 8.36
CA ASP A 75 -9.36 2.58 8.61
C ASP A 75 -8.76 3.98 8.77
N ILE A 76 -7.52 4.08 9.23
CA ILE A 76 -6.83 5.38 9.41
C ILE A 76 -5.89 5.70 8.25
N THR A 77 -5.56 4.72 7.42
CA THR A 77 -4.73 4.95 6.23
C THR A 77 -5.65 5.03 5.02
N LYS A 78 -5.46 6.03 4.18
CA LYS A 78 -6.29 6.21 2.99
C LYS A 78 -5.59 5.57 1.80
N ILE A 79 -5.96 4.34 1.51
CA ILE A 79 -5.40 3.60 0.39
C ILE A 79 -6.10 4.04 -0.89
N ARG A 80 -5.33 4.55 -1.84
CA ARG A 80 -5.83 4.93 -3.16
C ARG A 80 -6.00 3.72 -4.06
N SER A 81 -5.00 2.85 -4.09
CA SER A 81 -5.02 1.68 -4.96
C SER A 81 -4.04 0.63 -4.48
N ILE A 82 -4.27 -0.59 -4.92
CA ILE A 82 -3.29 -1.67 -4.81
C ILE A 82 -2.96 -2.17 -6.21
N VAL A 83 -1.69 -2.50 -6.43
CA VAL A 83 -1.20 -3.07 -7.68
C VAL A 83 -0.76 -4.49 -7.39
N ARG A 84 -1.33 -5.43 -8.12
CA ARG A 84 -1.10 -6.86 -7.91
C ARG A 84 -0.59 -7.49 -9.18
N LYS A 85 0.47 -8.27 -9.07
CA LYS A 85 0.96 -9.03 -10.20
C LYS A 85 0.00 -10.18 -10.50
N ASN A 86 -0.47 -10.27 -11.72
CA ASN A 86 -1.16 -11.45 -12.20
C ASN A 86 -0.14 -12.56 -12.35
N LYS A 87 -0.54 -13.77 -12.16
CA LYS A 87 0.40 -14.88 -12.18
C LYS A 87 1.50 -14.79 -13.22
#